data_976055be3b5c5a8505d3e01872a53b76
#
_entry.id   976055be3b5c5a8505d3e01872a53b76
#
_cell.length_a   1.000
_cell.length_b   1.000
_cell.length_c   1.000
_cell.angle_alpha   90.00
_cell.angle_beta   90.00
_cell.angle_gamma   90.00
#
_symmetry.space_group_name_H-M   'P 1'
#
loop_
_entity.id
_entity.type
_entity.pdbx_description
1 polymer ?
#
loop_
_entity_poly.entity_id
_entity_poly.type
_entity_poly.pdbx_seq_one_letter_code
_entity_poly.pdbx_strand_id
1 'polypeptide(L)'
;DDNYSEGVLQAEVLCSQCLDGQVGLDLFDVQGLKVLSHRQRIGTALIDERGRYKDRTRVVLTVPSVQAWSAEIPNLYRLVVSLIDASGALLECEATDIGFRTVDIVDGQLRLNGQPLLIRGVNKHEHHPETGHTESLEQVEADIRLMKQHNFNAIRCSHYPHQPGFYDLCDRLGMYV
;
A
#
# COMPACT_ATOMS: atom_id res chain seq x y z
N ASP A 1 -19.08 1.98 3.19
CA ASP A 1 -20.46 1.68 2.81
C ASP A 1 -20.61 0.18 2.54
N ASP A 2 -21.85 -0.31 2.53
CA ASP A 2 -22.14 -1.76 2.38
C ASP A 2 -21.79 -2.30 0.98
N ASN A 3 -21.48 -1.43 0.03
CA ASN A 3 -21.12 -1.78 -1.35
C ASN A 3 -19.60 -1.70 -1.60
N TYR A 4 -18.80 -1.35 -0.59
CA TYR A 4 -17.33 -1.20 -0.70
C TYR A 4 -16.90 -0.24 -1.83
N SER A 5 -17.74 0.75 -2.14
CA SER A 5 -17.51 1.76 -3.17
C SER A 5 -16.91 3.05 -2.63
N GLU A 6 -16.83 3.20 -1.31
CA GLU A 6 -16.18 4.32 -0.63
C GLU A 6 -14.91 3.85 0.07
N GLY A 7 -13.80 4.50 -0.21
CA GLY A 7 -12.51 4.24 0.40
C GLY A 7 -12.16 5.26 1.48
N VAL A 8 -11.43 4.83 2.51
CA VAL A 8 -10.82 5.72 3.49
C VAL A 8 -9.31 5.68 3.30
N LEU A 9 -8.73 6.81 2.86
CA LEU A 9 -7.30 7.01 2.79
C LEU A 9 -6.83 7.61 4.11
N GLN A 10 -6.03 6.86 4.85
CA GLN A 10 -5.35 7.36 6.04
C GLN A 10 -3.84 7.40 5.78
N ALA A 11 -3.27 8.59 5.84
CA ALA A 11 -1.84 8.80 5.67
C ALA A 11 -1.24 9.46 6.92
N GLU A 12 -0.06 9.03 7.28
CA GLU A 12 0.76 9.64 8.30
C GLU A 12 2.12 10.00 7.68
N VAL A 13 2.38 11.29 7.56
CA VAL A 13 3.59 11.83 6.95
C VAL A 13 4.50 12.38 8.04
N LEU A 14 5.71 11.86 8.10
CA LEU A 14 6.75 12.29 9.02
C LEU A 14 7.76 13.13 8.27
N CYS A 15 7.83 14.42 8.60
CA CYS A 15 8.79 15.36 8.01
C CYS A 15 9.93 15.62 8.99
N SER A 16 11.13 15.80 8.48
CA SER A 16 12.26 16.30 9.24
C SER A 16 12.63 17.71 8.71
N GLN A 17 12.73 18.69 9.61
CA GLN A 17 13.27 20.04 9.32
C GLN A 17 12.38 20.95 8.44
N CYS A 18 11.08 20.75 8.33
CA CYS A 18 10.18 21.62 7.58
C CYS A 18 8.99 22.05 8.43
N LEU A 19 9.15 23.10 9.25
CA LEU A 19 8.16 23.53 10.25
C LEU A 19 6.99 24.36 9.67
N ASP A 20 7.21 25.10 8.57
CA ASP A 20 6.21 26.03 8.01
C ASP A 20 5.67 25.59 6.63
N GLY A 21 5.92 24.35 6.26
CA GLY A 21 5.53 23.80 4.96
C GLY A 21 4.15 23.19 4.94
N GLN A 22 3.83 22.57 3.81
CA GLN A 22 2.61 21.79 3.58
C GLN A 22 2.95 20.40 3.06
N VAL A 23 2.12 19.44 3.47
CA VAL A 23 2.05 18.12 2.85
C VAL A 23 0.93 18.14 1.81
N GLY A 24 1.26 17.70 0.60
CA GLY A 24 0.29 17.44 -0.46
C GLY A 24 0.06 15.95 -0.66
N LEU A 25 -1.18 15.55 -0.88
CA LEU A 25 -1.57 14.21 -1.28
C LEU A 25 -2.39 14.31 -2.55
N ASP A 26 -1.89 13.70 -3.62
CA ASP A 26 -2.60 13.55 -4.88
C ASP A 26 -2.80 12.05 -5.14
N LEU A 27 -4.05 11.64 -5.37
CA LEU A 27 -4.41 10.26 -5.64
C LEU A 27 -4.86 10.13 -7.08
N PHE A 28 -4.30 9.15 -7.79
CA PHE A 28 -4.64 8.83 -9.16
C PHE A 28 -5.24 7.42 -9.21
N ASP A 29 -6.28 7.25 -10.01
CA ASP A 29 -6.94 5.96 -10.18
C ASP A 29 -6.15 5.01 -11.12
N VAL A 30 -6.73 3.85 -11.38
CA VAL A 30 -6.15 2.82 -12.28
C VAL A 30 -5.99 3.27 -13.74
N GLN A 31 -6.66 4.34 -14.14
CA GLN A 31 -6.53 4.98 -15.47
C GLN A 31 -5.52 6.14 -15.45
N GLY A 32 -4.98 6.48 -14.29
CA GLY A 32 -4.08 7.63 -14.11
C GLY A 32 -4.80 8.98 -14.01
N LEU A 33 -6.12 8.99 -13.80
CA LEU A 33 -6.86 10.22 -13.56
C LEU A 33 -6.75 10.62 -12.08
N LYS A 34 -6.51 11.90 -11.83
CA LYS A 34 -6.48 12.42 -10.46
C LYS A 34 -7.90 12.44 -9.88
N VAL A 35 -8.13 11.61 -8.87
CA VAL A 35 -9.43 11.46 -8.20
C VAL A 35 -9.51 12.19 -6.86
N LEU A 36 -8.36 12.56 -6.29
CA LEU A 36 -8.31 13.33 -5.05
C LEU A 36 -7.06 14.20 -5.03
N SER A 37 -7.19 15.40 -4.46
CA SER A 37 -6.09 16.30 -4.14
C SER A 37 -6.34 16.96 -2.80
N HIS A 38 -5.36 16.91 -1.92
CA HIS A 38 -5.45 17.51 -0.59
C HIS A 38 -4.13 18.20 -0.24
N ARG A 39 -4.23 19.32 0.47
CA ARG A 39 -3.08 20.07 1.00
C ARG A 39 -3.33 20.38 2.45
N GLN A 40 -2.35 20.12 3.30
CA GLN A 40 -2.45 20.37 4.73
C GLN A 40 -1.12 20.92 5.25
N ARG A 41 -1.18 21.93 6.14
CA ARG A 41 0.01 22.40 6.85
C ARG A 41 0.59 21.29 7.70
N ILE A 42 1.92 21.24 7.76
CA ILE A 42 2.64 20.32 8.64
C ILE A 42 2.26 20.64 10.08
N GLY A 43 1.85 19.63 10.82
CA GLY A 43 1.47 19.77 12.23
C GLY A 43 2.68 20.15 13.09
N THR A 44 2.43 20.87 14.19
CA THR A 44 3.48 21.22 15.16
C THR A 44 4.11 19.97 15.75
N ALA A 45 5.43 20.00 15.87
CA ALA A 45 6.25 18.92 16.37
C ALA A 45 5.74 18.33 17.71
N LEU A 46 5.49 17.04 17.73
CA LEU A 46 5.45 16.29 18.96
C LEU A 46 6.86 15.78 19.23
N ILE A 47 7.39 16.06 20.42
CA ILE A 47 8.64 15.46 20.88
C ILE A 47 8.30 14.02 21.30
N ASP A 48 8.92 13.02 20.65
CA ASP A 48 8.76 11.63 21.08
C ASP A 48 9.46 11.41 22.46
N GLU A 49 9.15 10.31 23.14
CA GLU A 49 9.70 9.94 24.44
C GLU A 49 11.25 9.86 24.46
N ARG A 50 11.90 9.91 23.28
CA ARG A 50 13.35 9.90 23.10
C ARG A 50 13.92 11.27 22.74
N GLY A 51 13.10 12.34 22.84
CA GLY A 51 13.52 13.71 22.56
C GLY A 51 13.74 14.03 21.08
N ARG A 52 13.17 13.25 20.15
CA ARG A 52 13.29 13.47 18.71
C ARG A 52 12.10 14.28 18.22
N TYR A 53 12.37 15.37 17.52
CA TYR A 53 11.36 16.14 16.84
C TYR A 53 10.93 15.39 15.58
N LYS A 54 9.65 15.11 15.48
CA LYS A 54 9.03 14.64 14.25
C LYS A 54 7.79 15.46 13.99
N ASP A 55 7.83 16.22 12.94
CA ASP A 55 6.64 16.88 12.43
C ASP A 55 5.78 15.80 11.78
N ARG A 56 4.73 15.43 12.50
CA ARG A 56 3.78 14.40 12.08
C ARG A 56 2.52 15.06 11.56
N THR A 57 2.21 14.81 10.31
CA THR A 57 0.95 15.22 9.71
C THR A 57 0.10 13.98 9.46
N ARG A 58 -1.06 13.91 10.12
CA ARG A 58 -2.03 12.84 9.89
C ARG A 58 -3.18 13.39 9.06
N VAL A 59 -3.49 12.67 7.98
CA VAL A 59 -4.57 13.00 7.06
C VAL A 59 -5.50 11.81 6.95
N VAL A 60 -6.81 12.06 7.04
CA VAL A 60 -7.85 11.04 6.82
C VAL A 60 -8.83 11.62 5.80
N LEU A 61 -8.96 10.97 4.66
CA LEU A 61 -9.77 11.44 3.54
C LEU A 61 -10.69 10.33 3.05
N THR A 62 -11.92 10.69 2.72
CA THR A 62 -12.84 9.80 2.03
C THR A 62 -12.62 9.91 0.53
N VAL A 63 -12.50 8.77 -0.13
CA VAL A 63 -12.34 8.66 -1.59
C VAL A 63 -13.61 8.01 -2.15
N PRO A 64 -14.44 8.75 -2.87
CA PRO A 64 -15.69 8.22 -3.42
C PRO A 64 -15.40 7.32 -4.63
N SER A 65 -16.30 6.37 -4.86
CA SER A 65 -16.31 5.54 -6.07
C SER A 65 -15.01 4.76 -6.31
N VAL A 66 -14.43 4.19 -5.24
CA VAL A 66 -13.22 3.38 -5.36
C VAL A 66 -13.51 2.03 -6.03
N GLN A 67 -12.56 1.57 -6.82
CA GLN A 67 -12.50 0.20 -7.31
C GLN A 67 -11.68 -0.62 -6.31
N ALA A 68 -12.36 -1.47 -5.56
CA ALA A 68 -11.71 -2.24 -4.50
C ALA A 68 -10.66 -3.21 -5.07
N TRP A 69 -9.57 -3.40 -4.31
CA TRP A 69 -8.52 -4.36 -4.61
C TRP A 69 -8.93 -5.77 -4.14
N SER A 70 -8.67 -6.75 -4.98
CA SER A 70 -8.69 -8.17 -4.60
C SER A 70 -7.60 -8.93 -5.35
N ALA A 71 -7.31 -10.18 -4.95
CA ALA A 71 -6.37 -11.01 -5.69
C ALA A 71 -6.83 -11.33 -7.13
N GLU A 72 -8.13 -11.30 -7.41
CA GLU A 72 -8.68 -11.50 -8.75
C GLU A 72 -8.69 -10.22 -9.58
N ILE A 73 -8.90 -9.07 -8.93
CA ILE A 73 -8.95 -7.74 -9.56
C ILE A 73 -8.08 -6.80 -8.75
N PRO A 74 -6.77 -6.78 -9.00
CA PRO A 74 -5.81 -6.02 -8.18
C PRO A 74 -5.76 -4.53 -8.57
N ASN A 75 -6.86 -3.81 -8.35
CA ASN A 75 -6.96 -2.39 -8.61
C ASN A 75 -6.04 -1.60 -7.68
N LEU A 76 -5.05 -0.92 -8.23
CA LEU A 76 -4.13 -0.06 -7.48
C LEU A 76 -4.29 1.40 -7.90
N TYR A 77 -4.19 2.25 -6.91
CA TYR A 77 -4.17 3.70 -7.03
C TYR A 77 -2.75 4.20 -6.79
N ARG A 78 -2.30 5.21 -7.53
CA ARG A 78 -1.02 5.87 -7.28
C ARG A 78 -1.24 7.03 -6.31
N LEU A 79 -0.70 6.92 -5.10
CA LEU A 79 -0.63 8.02 -4.14
C LEU A 79 0.70 8.75 -4.33
N VAL A 80 0.62 10.06 -4.56
CA VAL A 80 1.77 10.96 -4.61
C VAL A 80 1.74 11.85 -3.38
N VAL A 81 2.79 11.80 -2.58
CA VAL A 81 2.99 12.64 -1.41
C VAL A 81 4.04 13.69 -1.73
N SER A 82 3.73 14.95 -1.50
CA SER A 82 4.59 16.10 -1.81
C SER A 82 4.88 16.89 -0.54
N LEU A 83 6.13 17.29 -0.36
CA LEU A 83 6.55 18.27 0.63
C LEU A 83 6.75 19.62 -0.05
N ILE A 84 6.05 20.62 0.44
CA ILE A 84 6.00 21.96 -0.15
C ILE A 84 6.41 22.97 0.92
N ASP A 85 7.34 23.87 0.61
CA ASP A 85 7.80 24.89 1.57
C ASP A 85 6.79 26.05 1.74
N ALA A 86 7.12 26.98 2.62
CA ALA A 86 6.30 28.16 2.89
C ALA A 86 6.16 29.11 1.68
N SER A 87 7.06 29.03 0.71
CA SER A 87 6.99 29.82 -0.54
C SER A 87 6.11 29.16 -1.61
N GLY A 88 5.71 27.89 -1.39
CA GLY A 88 4.98 27.08 -2.37
C GLY A 88 5.89 26.25 -3.30
N ALA A 89 7.20 26.22 -3.06
CA ALA A 89 8.12 25.41 -3.84
C ALA A 89 8.08 23.94 -3.40
N LEU A 90 8.09 23.03 -4.38
CA LEU A 90 8.19 21.59 -4.14
C LEU A 90 9.60 21.26 -3.66
N LEU A 91 9.71 20.68 -2.46
CA LEU A 91 10.98 20.23 -1.87
C LEU A 91 11.25 18.76 -2.15
N GLU A 92 10.21 17.91 -1.99
CA GLU A 92 10.34 16.47 -2.12
C GLU A 92 9.02 15.88 -2.63
N CYS A 93 9.11 14.76 -3.31
CA CYS A 93 7.95 14.05 -3.81
C CYS A 93 8.22 12.53 -3.78
N GLU A 94 7.33 11.80 -3.15
CA GLU A 94 7.34 10.34 -3.11
C GLU A 94 6.04 9.78 -3.69
N ALA A 95 6.11 8.56 -4.26
CA ALA A 95 4.94 7.90 -4.81
C ALA A 95 4.90 6.44 -4.39
N THR A 96 3.70 5.97 -4.06
CA THR A 96 3.44 4.56 -3.74
C THR A 96 2.12 4.10 -4.33
N ASP A 97 2.02 2.82 -4.62
CA ASP A 97 0.76 2.22 -5.03
C ASP A 97 -0.02 1.73 -3.81
N ILE A 98 -1.31 1.96 -3.78
CA ILE A 98 -2.20 1.55 -2.68
C ILE A 98 -3.46 0.88 -3.23
N GLY A 99 -3.99 -0.10 -2.50
CA GLY A 99 -5.27 -0.75 -2.82
C GLY A 99 -6.29 -0.51 -1.72
N PHE A 100 -7.53 -0.19 -2.08
CA PHE A 100 -8.63 -0.08 -1.13
C PHE A 100 -9.24 -1.46 -0.92
N ARG A 101 -9.28 -1.91 0.33
CA ARG A 101 -9.91 -3.19 0.68
C ARG A 101 -10.38 -3.19 2.13
N THR A 102 -11.36 -4.02 2.41
CA THR A 102 -11.79 -4.33 3.78
C THR A 102 -11.61 -5.83 4.03
N VAL A 103 -10.98 -6.18 5.13
CA VAL A 103 -10.81 -7.57 5.58
C VAL A 103 -11.51 -7.72 6.92
N ASP A 104 -12.48 -8.63 6.98
CA ASP A 104 -13.32 -8.88 8.14
C ASP A 104 -13.36 -10.35 8.50
N ILE A 105 -13.72 -10.63 9.75
CA ILE A 105 -14.14 -11.97 10.19
C ILE A 105 -15.59 -11.85 10.69
N VAL A 106 -16.50 -12.43 9.92
CA VAL A 106 -17.95 -12.42 10.25
C VAL A 106 -18.41 -13.85 10.39
N ASP A 107 -19.03 -14.17 11.52
CA ASP A 107 -19.52 -15.54 11.86
C ASP A 107 -18.41 -16.60 11.71
N GLY A 108 -17.18 -16.27 12.10
CA GLY A 108 -16.03 -17.16 12.01
C GLY A 108 -15.47 -17.34 10.60
N GLN A 109 -15.97 -16.60 9.61
CA GLN A 109 -15.52 -16.66 8.23
C GLN A 109 -14.72 -15.41 7.85
N LEU A 110 -13.52 -15.61 7.28
CA LEU A 110 -12.73 -14.55 6.68
C LEU A 110 -13.40 -14.02 5.42
N ARG A 111 -13.53 -12.72 5.32
CA ARG A 111 -14.12 -12.03 4.17
C ARG A 111 -13.18 -10.94 3.65
N LEU A 112 -13.24 -10.73 2.34
CA LEU A 112 -12.62 -9.60 1.66
C LEU A 112 -13.73 -8.83 0.93
N ASN A 113 -13.84 -7.53 1.19
CA ASN A 113 -14.86 -6.67 0.59
C ASN A 113 -16.26 -7.31 0.71
N GLY A 114 -16.57 -7.85 1.91
CA GLY A 114 -17.83 -8.53 2.22
C GLY A 114 -18.00 -9.94 1.65
N GLN A 115 -17.12 -10.38 0.73
CA GLN A 115 -17.21 -11.70 0.11
C GLN A 115 -16.38 -12.74 0.88
N PRO A 116 -16.88 -13.96 1.06
CA PRO A 116 -16.13 -15.05 1.67
C PRO A 116 -14.80 -15.28 0.96
N LEU A 117 -13.71 -15.37 1.71
CA LEU A 117 -12.38 -15.60 1.18
C LEU A 117 -11.90 -17.01 1.49
N LEU A 118 -11.61 -17.77 0.44
CA LEU A 118 -10.91 -19.06 0.55
C LEU A 118 -9.42 -18.85 0.22
N ILE A 119 -8.55 -19.06 1.21
CA ILE A 119 -7.11 -19.01 1.04
C ILE A 119 -6.62 -20.28 0.36
N ARG A 120 -6.03 -20.14 -0.83
CA ARG A 120 -5.30 -21.20 -1.56
C ARG A 120 -3.86 -20.75 -1.68
N GLY A 121 -3.04 -21.12 -0.70
CA GLY A 121 -1.71 -20.56 -0.57
C GLY A 121 -0.62 -21.61 -0.45
N VAL A 122 0.61 -21.14 -0.59
CA VAL A 122 1.84 -21.92 -0.41
C VAL A 122 2.78 -21.18 0.53
N ASN A 123 3.67 -21.91 1.18
CA ASN A 123 4.83 -21.33 1.85
C ASN A 123 5.90 -21.00 0.82
N LYS A 124 6.53 -19.82 0.95
CA LYS A 124 7.65 -19.42 0.10
C LYS A 124 8.84 -19.01 0.96
N HIS A 125 10.01 -19.44 0.55
CA HIS A 125 11.33 -18.94 0.95
C HIS A 125 11.96 -18.16 -0.20
N GLU A 126 12.91 -17.27 0.09
CA GLU A 126 13.74 -16.61 -0.91
C GLU A 126 14.92 -17.53 -1.25
N HIS A 127 14.67 -18.56 -2.07
CA HIS A 127 15.69 -19.52 -2.49
C HIS A 127 15.67 -19.73 -4.00
N HIS A 128 16.87 -19.79 -4.57
CA HIS A 128 17.09 -20.12 -5.98
C HIS A 128 18.03 -21.33 -6.08
N PRO A 129 17.80 -22.29 -6.99
CA PRO A 129 18.58 -23.52 -7.07
C PRO A 129 20.07 -23.31 -7.33
N GLU A 130 20.46 -22.22 -7.99
CA GLU A 130 21.85 -21.92 -8.34
C GLU A 130 22.50 -20.90 -7.41
N THR A 131 21.75 -19.87 -6.97
CA THR A 131 22.29 -18.74 -6.20
C THR A 131 22.03 -18.83 -4.70
N GLY A 132 21.32 -19.87 -4.23
CA GLY A 132 21.04 -20.11 -2.83
C GLY A 132 19.99 -19.13 -2.26
N HIS A 133 20.26 -18.54 -1.12
CA HIS A 133 19.35 -17.59 -0.44
C HIS A 133 19.44 -16.19 -1.08
N THR A 134 19.29 -16.13 -2.39
CA THR A 134 19.34 -14.91 -3.19
C THR A 134 18.40 -15.07 -4.37
N GLU A 135 17.43 -14.18 -4.50
CA GLU A 135 16.40 -14.23 -5.52
C GLU A 135 16.22 -12.85 -6.16
N SER A 136 16.22 -12.77 -7.48
CA SER A 136 15.94 -11.52 -8.18
C SER A 136 14.43 -11.24 -8.25
N LEU A 137 14.04 -9.98 -8.46
CA LEU A 137 12.62 -9.63 -8.60
C LEU A 137 11.99 -10.27 -9.84
N GLU A 138 12.76 -10.51 -10.91
CA GLU A 138 12.28 -11.21 -12.10
C GLU A 138 11.91 -12.67 -11.79
N GLN A 139 12.71 -13.33 -10.94
CA GLN A 139 12.42 -14.70 -10.50
C GLN A 139 11.20 -14.74 -9.59
N VAL A 140 11.12 -13.80 -8.65
CA VAL A 140 9.94 -13.63 -7.78
C VAL A 140 8.67 -13.41 -8.61
N GLU A 141 8.73 -12.54 -9.63
CA GLU A 141 7.60 -12.31 -10.52
C GLU A 141 7.20 -13.56 -11.30
N ALA A 142 8.17 -14.31 -11.81
CA ALA A 142 7.90 -15.56 -12.52
C ALA A 142 7.22 -16.58 -11.61
N ASP A 143 7.68 -16.74 -10.37
CA ASP A 143 7.07 -17.61 -9.37
C ASP A 143 5.61 -17.22 -9.08
N ILE A 144 5.37 -15.93 -8.83
CA ILE A 144 4.02 -15.44 -8.54
C ILE A 144 3.09 -15.68 -9.73
N ARG A 145 3.56 -15.42 -10.97
CA ARG A 145 2.79 -15.68 -12.18
C ARG A 145 2.47 -17.17 -12.34
N LEU A 146 3.43 -18.05 -12.06
CA LEU A 146 3.21 -19.49 -12.06
C LEU A 146 2.16 -19.91 -11.02
N MET A 147 2.26 -19.41 -9.80
CA MET A 147 1.27 -19.65 -8.74
C MET A 147 -0.13 -19.20 -9.19
N LYS A 148 -0.27 -18.01 -9.78
CA LYS A 148 -1.55 -17.52 -10.33
C LYS A 148 -2.10 -18.44 -11.41
N GLN A 149 -1.27 -18.94 -12.33
CA GLN A 149 -1.68 -19.90 -13.37
C GLN A 149 -2.23 -21.20 -12.79
N HIS A 150 -1.75 -21.58 -11.59
CA HIS A 150 -2.24 -22.75 -10.85
C HIS A 150 -3.32 -22.41 -9.81
N ASN A 151 -3.97 -21.25 -9.93
CA ASN A 151 -5.06 -20.79 -9.06
C ASN A 151 -4.69 -20.63 -7.57
N PHE A 152 -3.42 -20.38 -7.26
CA PHE A 152 -3.06 -19.91 -5.94
C PHE A 152 -3.38 -18.41 -5.81
N ASN A 153 -3.85 -17.99 -4.64
CA ASN A 153 -4.16 -16.60 -4.34
C ASN A 153 -3.42 -16.06 -3.13
N ALA A 154 -2.58 -16.88 -2.47
CA ALA A 154 -1.88 -16.47 -1.25
C ALA A 154 -0.47 -17.05 -1.16
N ILE A 155 0.42 -16.30 -0.53
CA ILE A 155 1.78 -16.72 -0.18
C ILE A 155 1.99 -16.48 1.31
N ARG A 156 2.48 -17.49 2.03
CA ARG A 156 2.98 -17.33 3.39
C ARG A 156 4.49 -17.15 3.36
N CYS A 157 4.96 -15.98 3.81
CA CYS A 157 6.39 -15.73 3.99
C CYS A 157 6.96 -16.61 5.10
N SER A 158 7.69 -17.65 4.76
CA SER A 158 8.20 -18.67 5.70
C SER A 158 9.70 -18.47 5.92
N HIS A 159 10.20 -18.03 7.08
CA HIS A 159 9.47 -17.50 8.22
C HIS A 159 10.03 -16.11 8.57
N TYR A 160 10.23 -15.28 7.58
CA TYR A 160 10.86 -13.97 7.65
C TYR A 160 10.22 -13.02 6.63
N PRO A 161 10.33 -11.69 6.81
CA PRO A 161 9.92 -10.73 5.79
C PRO A 161 10.77 -10.89 4.53
N HIS A 162 10.13 -10.84 3.37
CA HIS A 162 10.80 -10.86 2.07
C HIS A 162 11.30 -9.46 1.68
N GLN A 163 12.07 -9.37 0.60
CA GLN A 163 12.52 -8.09 0.05
C GLN A 163 11.32 -7.18 -0.32
N PRO A 164 11.43 -5.85 -0.17
CA PRO A 164 10.30 -4.94 -0.39
C PRO A 164 9.59 -5.11 -1.74
N GLY A 165 10.34 -5.30 -2.82
CA GLY A 165 9.77 -5.47 -4.16
C GLY A 165 8.89 -6.72 -4.33
N PHE A 166 9.03 -7.72 -3.45
CA PHE A 166 8.12 -8.88 -3.42
C PHE A 166 6.68 -8.44 -3.10
N TYR A 167 6.50 -7.53 -2.13
CA TYR A 167 5.17 -7.06 -1.74
C TYR A 167 4.54 -6.21 -2.85
N ASP A 168 5.34 -5.36 -3.51
CA ASP A 168 4.87 -4.58 -4.67
C ASP A 168 4.40 -5.49 -5.81
N LEU A 169 5.10 -6.61 -6.04
CA LEU A 169 4.70 -7.63 -7.01
C LEU A 169 3.40 -8.32 -6.59
N CYS A 170 3.25 -8.67 -5.32
CA CYS A 170 2.03 -9.28 -4.80
C CYS A 170 0.83 -8.34 -4.93
N ASP A 171 1.00 -7.04 -4.66
CA ASP A 171 -0.06 -6.05 -4.83
C ASP A 171 -0.47 -5.91 -6.31
N ARG A 172 0.49 -5.83 -7.23
CA ARG A 172 0.22 -5.68 -8.67
C ARG A 172 -0.34 -6.94 -9.33
N LEU A 173 0.11 -8.11 -8.93
CA LEU A 173 -0.30 -9.38 -9.53
C LEU A 173 -1.50 -10.01 -8.81
N GLY A 174 -1.95 -9.44 -7.71
CA GLY A 174 -3.08 -9.92 -6.95
C GLY A 174 -2.78 -11.18 -6.14
N MET A 175 -1.91 -11.06 -5.11
CA MET A 175 -1.55 -12.15 -4.23
C MET A 175 -1.71 -11.72 -2.78
N TYR A 176 -2.44 -12.49 -1.97
CA TYR A 176 -2.49 -12.28 -0.52
C TYR A 176 -1.18 -12.73 0.11
N VAL A 177 -0.73 -12.01 1.15
CA VAL A 177 0.53 -12.31 1.87
C VAL A 177 0.26 -12.42 3.36
#